data_52d108083a1ed655a2acabe51d4bbc0a
#
_entry.id   52d108083a1ed655a2acabe51d4bbc0a
#
_cell.length_a   1.000
_cell.length_b   1.000
_cell.length_c   1.000
_cell.angle_alpha   90.00
_cell.angle_beta   90.00
_cell.angle_gamma   90.00
#
_symmetry.space_group_name_H-M   'P 1'
#
loop_
_entity.id
_entity.type
_entity.pdbx_description
1 polymer ?
#
loop_
_entity_poly.entity_id
_entity_poly.type
_entity_poly.pdbx_seq_one_letter_code
_entity_poly.pdbx_strand_id
1 'polypeptide(L)'
;MNWWIKLGCKLTGWNASVLSQCSEASKSQLSKYMSALLILMIVWSIIGFCFAQRYIGLPVWGCILVAIVFVTIVIMIERQILLAIHPTKALVWFRVAIAIVMAIVGSTIFDQTMFGKDIDKQMADIIEQQTATLTQKRVGVIDGKLTVINSEKDSLNRLNSILQAEINANPWIMQRSVTNSQEKLVVNGKIKTVNNPSVTTNQVANPKQEVVNANNEKIKQLVEQEKEWSTKKLTVEEDTRKECKANVGFLEELEAMVSIITSRWVAGAFYFIFFALLMSLELFVVASKMGDKECDYEVAMKGAERVRMAQLQAAFECKS
;
A
#
# COMPACT_ATOMS: atom_id res chain seq x y z
N MET A 1 29.64 36.54 -24.95
CA MET A 1 28.43 35.68 -24.86
C MET A 1 27.91 35.78 -23.44
N ASN A 2 26.63 36.16 -23.27
CA ASN A 2 26.01 36.33 -21.95
C ASN A 2 25.97 35.01 -21.19
N TRP A 3 26.06 35.03 -19.87
CA TRP A 3 25.99 33.84 -19.03
C TRP A 3 24.71 33.04 -19.28
N TRP A 4 23.61 33.72 -19.58
CA TRP A 4 22.29 33.14 -19.91
C TRP A 4 22.35 32.21 -21.13
N ILE A 5 23.04 32.65 -22.20
CA ILE A 5 23.22 31.83 -23.41
C ILE A 5 24.11 30.61 -23.13
N LYS A 6 25.16 30.78 -22.28
CA LYS A 6 25.99 29.64 -21.86
C LYS A 6 25.22 28.63 -21.07
N LEU A 7 24.35 29.08 -20.15
CA LEU A 7 23.45 28.19 -19.40
C LEU A 7 22.46 27.46 -20.34
N GLY A 8 21.87 28.19 -21.30
CA GLY A 8 21.01 27.63 -22.34
C GLY A 8 21.70 26.54 -23.13
N CYS A 9 22.92 26.77 -23.60
CA CYS A 9 23.69 25.74 -24.30
C CYS A 9 23.94 24.49 -23.43
N LYS A 10 24.23 24.68 -22.13
CA LYS A 10 24.44 23.56 -21.21
C LYS A 10 23.17 22.76 -20.98
N LEU A 11 22.02 23.40 -20.86
CA LEU A 11 20.71 22.76 -20.67
C LEU A 11 20.24 22.05 -21.94
N THR A 12 20.26 22.74 -23.10
CA THR A 12 19.79 22.17 -24.37
C THR A 12 20.79 21.21 -25.00
N GLY A 13 22.07 21.29 -24.62
CA GLY A 13 23.16 20.50 -25.22
C GLY A 13 23.76 21.12 -26.47
N TRP A 14 23.44 22.37 -26.80
CA TRP A 14 24.03 23.08 -27.93
C TRP A 14 25.48 23.46 -27.67
N ASN A 15 26.31 23.45 -28.70
CA ASN A 15 27.71 23.82 -28.58
C ASN A 15 27.86 25.33 -28.53
N ALA A 16 28.34 25.85 -27.39
CA ALA A 16 28.47 27.28 -27.18
C ALA A 16 29.50 27.97 -28.12
N SER A 17 30.54 27.26 -28.55
CA SER A 17 31.55 27.81 -29.48
C SER A 17 31.00 28.01 -30.89
N VAL A 18 30.21 27.05 -31.38
CA VAL A 18 29.54 27.14 -32.67
C VAL A 18 28.47 28.23 -32.65
N LEU A 19 27.65 28.26 -31.59
CA LEU A 19 26.59 29.26 -31.44
C LEU A 19 27.14 30.70 -31.36
N SER A 20 28.36 30.89 -30.81
CA SER A 20 28.96 32.22 -30.73
C SER A 20 29.24 32.84 -32.09
N GLN A 21 29.40 32.01 -33.13
CA GLN A 21 29.63 32.41 -34.53
C GLN A 21 28.36 32.55 -35.34
N CYS A 22 27.21 32.09 -34.80
CA CYS A 22 25.92 32.14 -35.47
C CYS A 22 25.22 33.49 -35.29
N SER A 23 24.21 33.72 -36.15
CA SER A 23 23.39 34.95 -36.12
C SER A 23 22.59 35.10 -34.81
N GLU A 24 22.07 36.30 -34.60
CA GLU A 24 21.15 36.56 -33.47
C GLU A 24 19.86 35.74 -33.56
N ALA A 25 19.46 35.32 -34.76
CA ALA A 25 18.30 34.44 -34.95
C ALA A 25 18.46 33.09 -34.23
N SER A 26 19.65 32.47 -34.37
CA SER A 26 19.96 31.20 -33.66
C SER A 26 20.04 31.39 -32.14
N LYS A 27 20.55 32.52 -31.65
CA LYS A 27 20.56 32.83 -30.21
C LYS A 27 19.15 33.07 -29.66
N SER A 28 18.28 33.75 -30.45
CA SER A 28 16.86 33.93 -30.09
C SER A 28 16.11 32.62 -30.03
N GLN A 29 16.35 31.70 -30.97
CA GLN A 29 15.75 30.36 -30.98
C GLN A 29 16.19 29.54 -29.74
N LEU A 30 17.48 29.57 -29.38
CA LEU A 30 17.93 28.97 -28.14
C LEU A 30 17.22 29.54 -26.90
N SER A 31 17.02 30.89 -26.89
CA SER A 31 16.33 31.57 -25.79
C SER A 31 14.88 31.12 -25.64
N LYS A 32 14.17 30.88 -26.77
CA LYS A 32 12.80 30.30 -26.75
C LYS A 32 12.80 28.91 -26.11
N TYR A 33 13.67 28.00 -26.57
CA TYR A 33 13.77 26.65 -26.01
C TYR A 33 14.12 26.67 -24.55
N MET A 34 15.02 27.56 -24.15
CA MET A 34 15.40 27.72 -22.74
C MET A 34 14.23 28.20 -21.89
N SER A 35 13.43 29.15 -22.36
CA SER A 35 12.24 29.63 -21.64
C SER A 35 11.21 28.51 -21.48
N ALA A 36 10.98 27.70 -22.52
CA ALA A 36 10.08 26.55 -22.46
C ALA A 36 10.57 25.50 -21.44
N LEU A 37 11.87 25.18 -21.48
CA LEU A 37 12.48 24.26 -20.51
C LEU A 37 12.35 24.77 -19.07
N LEU A 38 12.58 26.06 -18.83
CA LEU A 38 12.45 26.63 -17.48
C LEU A 38 11.03 26.51 -16.93
N ILE A 39 10.02 26.76 -17.76
CA ILE A 39 8.62 26.59 -17.37
C ILE A 39 8.38 25.13 -16.93
N LEU A 40 8.81 24.17 -17.73
CA LEU A 40 8.67 22.73 -17.40
C LEU A 40 9.44 22.37 -16.13
N MET A 41 10.67 22.87 -15.97
CA MET A 41 11.47 22.64 -14.75
C MET A 41 10.77 23.14 -13.49
N ILE A 42 10.16 24.33 -13.54
CA ILE A 42 9.42 24.88 -12.40
C ILE A 42 8.21 24.01 -12.08
N VAL A 43 7.42 23.66 -13.08
CA VAL A 43 6.22 22.83 -12.89
C VAL A 43 6.59 21.46 -12.31
N TRP A 44 7.56 20.77 -12.89
CA TRP A 44 7.99 19.46 -12.40
C TRP A 44 8.72 19.50 -11.06
N SER A 45 9.37 20.63 -10.73
CA SER A 45 9.92 20.83 -9.39
C SER A 45 8.80 20.87 -8.34
N ILE A 46 7.71 21.58 -8.61
CA ILE A 46 6.54 21.65 -7.73
C ILE A 46 5.88 20.26 -7.60
N ILE A 47 5.64 19.59 -8.73
CA ILE A 47 5.03 18.26 -8.76
C ILE A 47 5.88 17.25 -7.97
N GLY A 48 7.20 17.23 -8.19
CA GLY A 48 8.12 16.35 -7.48
C GLY A 48 8.20 16.63 -5.98
N PHE A 49 8.15 17.90 -5.58
CA PHE A 49 8.09 18.31 -4.18
C PHE A 49 6.80 17.84 -3.52
N CYS A 50 5.64 18.09 -4.15
CA CYS A 50 4.32 17.68 -3.66
C CYS A 50 4.21 16.15 -3.54
N PHE A 51 4.73 15.42 -4.53
CA PHE A 51 4.79 13.96 -4.50
C PHE A 51 5.58 13.44 -3.29
N ALA A 52 6.77 13.97 -3.08
CA ALA A 52 7.62 13.54 -1.98
C ALA A 52 7.03 13.87 -0.61
N GLN A 53 6.39 15.02 -0.48
CA GLN A 53 5.78 15.46 0.77
C GLN A 53 4.54 14.60 1.12
N ARG A 54 3.66 14.36 0.14
CA ARG A 54 2.39 13.67 0.40
C ARG A 54 2.54 12.15 0.52
N TYR A 55 3.29 11.51 -0.42
CA TYR A 55 3.33 10.04 -0.51
C TYR A 55 4.50 9.40 0.21
N ILE A 56 5.65 10.08 0.23
CA ILE A 56 6.83 9.52 0.86
C ILE A 56 6.97 10.02 2.31
N GLY A 57 6.36 11.18 2.64
CA GLY A 57 6.43 11.78 3.97
C GLY A 57 7.84 12.26 4.34
N LEU A 58 8.66 12.66 3.34
CA LEU A 58 10.03 13.08 3.56
C LEU A 58 10.10 14.45 4.24
N PRO A 59 11.15 14.72 5.02
CA PRO A 59 11.45 16.06 5.48
C PRO A 59 11.75 16.99 4.28
N VAL A 60 11.64 18.30 4.47
CA VAL A 60 11.77 19.32 3.40
C VAL A 60 13.01 19.08 2.51
N TRP A 61 14.14 18.73 3.11
CA TRP A 61 15.38 18.43 2.36
C TRP A 61 15.24 17.22 1.43
N GLY A 62 14.54 16.17 1.88
CA GLY A 62 14.24 15.01 1.06
C GLY A 62 13.29 15.35 -0.10
N CYS A 63 12.28 16.21 0.13
CA CYS A 63 11.39 16.69 -0.92
C CYS A 63 12.14 17.49 -2.00
N ILE A 64 13.11 18.32 -1.59
CA ILE A 64 13.97 19.06 -2.54
C ILE A 64 14.81 18.09 -3.39
N LEU A 65 15.39 17.04 -2.79
CA LEU A 65 16.15 16.05 -3.56
C LEU A 65 15.28 15.33 -4.60
N VAL A 66 14.08 14.93 -4.23
CA VAL A 66 13.13 14.30 -5.17
C VAL A 66 12.74 15.27 -6.28
N ALA A 67 12.47 16.54 -5.96
CA ALA A 67 12.20 17.58 -6.96
C ALA A 67 13.34 17.73 -7.97
N ILE A 68 14.60 17.72 -7.51
CA ILE A 68 15.79 17.77 -8.37
C ILE A 68 15.84 16.54 -9.29
N VAL A 69 15.52 15.35 -8.79
CA VAL A 69 15.48 14.13 -9.60
C VAL A 69 14.41 14.25 -10.70
N PHE A 70 13.21 14.70 -10.37
CA PHE A 70 12.14 14.92 -11.35
C PHE A 70 12.57 15.92 -12.45
N VAL A 71 13.09 17.06 -12.04
CA VAL A 71 13.60 18.08 -12.97
C VAL A 71 14.71 17.51 -13.87
N THR A 72 15.62 16.72 -13.31
CA THR A 72 16.71 16.10 -14.09
C THR A 72 16.16 15.13 -15.15
N ILE A 73 15.18 14.32 -14.80
CA ILE A 73 14.52 13.39 -15.73
C ILE A 73 13.88 14.18 -16.88
N VAL A 74 13.13 15.23 -16.56
CA VAL A 74 12.47 16.07 -17.56
C VAL A 74 13.48 16.72 -18.51
N ILE A 75 14.55 17.30 -17.98
CA ILE A 75 15.61 17.89 -18.80
C ILE A 75 16.21 16.84 -19.75
N MET A 76 16.48 15.63 -19.28
CA MET A 76 17.07 14.58 -20.10
C MET A 76 16.12 14.14 -21.24
N ILE A 77 14.81 14.07 -20.98
CA ILE A 77 13.81 13.74 -22.00
C ILE A 77 13.71 14.87 -23.04
N GLU A 78 13.56 16.12 -22.59
CA GLU A 78 13.45 17.27 -23.49
C GLU A 78 14.70 17.48 -24.33
N ARG A 79 15.85 17.27 -23.76
CA ARG A 79 17.13 17.41 -24.44
C ARG A 79 17.25 16.50 -25.66
N GLN A 80 16.65 15.30 -25.64
CA GLN A 80 16.74 14.38 -26.78
C GLN A 80 16.08 14.97 -28.03
N ILE A 81 14.91 15.62 -27.89
CA ILE A 81 14.23 16.21 -29.05
C ILE A 81 14.89 17.51 -29.50
N LEU A 82 15.41 18.30 -28.55
CA LEU A 82 16.09 19.55 -28.87
C LEU A 82 17.43 19.35 -29.60
N LEU A 83 18.13 18.24 -29.31
CA LEU A 83 19.36 17.86 -29.98
C LEU A 83 19.13 17.22 -31.35
N ALA A 84 17.95 16.70 -31.62
CA ALA A 84 17.66 16.11 -32.92
C ALA A 84 17.59 17.19 -33.98
N ILE A 85 18.54 17.20 -34.94
CA ILE A 85 18.60 18.15 -36.04
C ILE A 85 17.42 17.89 -37.00
N HIS A 86 17.09 16.62 -37.22
CA HIS A 86 15.90 16.17 -37.94
C HIS A 86 15.14 15.14 -37.12
N PRO A 87 14.16 15.57 -36.31
CA PRO A 87 13.38 14.61 -35.54
C PRO A 87 12.62 13.70 -36.49
N THR A 88 12.88 12.40 -36.42
CA THR A 88 12.13 11.40 -37.16
C THR A 88 10.66 11.38 -36.70
N LYS A 89 9.73 11.02 -37.57
CA LYS A 89 8.30 10.90 -37.18
C LYS A 89 8.14 9.97 -35.97
N ALA A 90 8.91 8.90 -35.91
CA ALA A 90 8.90 7.98 -34.78
C ALA A 90 9.30 8.66 -33.45
N LEU A 91 10.36 9.48 -33.45
CA LEU A 91 10.80 10.22 -32.26
C LEU A 91 9.73 11.21 -31.78
N VAL A 92 9.08 11.89 -32.72
CA VAL A 92 7.97 12.82 -32.40
C VAL A 92 6.79 12.09 -31.77
N TRP A 93 6.33 10.99 -32.37
CA TRP A 93 5.24 10.20 -31.83
C TRP A 93 5.56 9.62 -30.44
N PHE A 94 6.78 9.13 -30.27
CA PHE A 94 7.25 8.65 -28.96
C PHE A 94 7.24 9.77 -27.90
N ARG A 95 7.67 10.98 -28.28
CA ARG A 95 7.65 12.14 -27.37
C ARG A 95 6.21 12.57 -27.04
N VAL A 96 5.30 12.54 -28.00
CA VAL A 96 3.88 12.82 -27.76
C VAL A 96 3.30 11.79 -26.77
N ALA A 97 3.61 10.50 -26.95
CA ALA A 97 3.17 9.46 -26.02
C ALA A 97 3.70 9.70 -24.59
N ILE A 98 4.98 10.06 -24.44
CA ILE A 98 5.55 10.43 -23.14
C ILE A 98 4.85 11.66 -22.56
N ALA A 99 4.57 12.69 -23.37
CA ALA A 99 3.88 13.90 -22.93
C ALA A 99 2.49 13.59 -22.37
N ILE A 100 1.74 12.68 -22.99
CA ILE A 100 0.44 12.22 -22.50
C ILE A 100 0.59 11.57 -21.11
N VAL A 101 1.53 10.64 -20.98
CA VAL A 101 1.77 9.94 -19.70
C VAL A 101 2.20 10.93 -18.62
N MET A 102 3.12 11.84 -18.94
CA MET A 102 3.60 12.86 -18.00
C MET A 102 2.46 13.80 -17.59
N ALA A 103 1.62 14.24 -18.53
CA ALA A 103 0.47 15.09 -18.21
C ALA A 103 -0.54 14.38 -17.30
N ILE A 104 -0.83 13.09 -17.52
CA ILE A 104 -1.71 12.29 -16.64
C ILE A 104 -1.11 12.19 -15.24
N VAL A 105 0.14 11.78 -15.13
CA VAL A 105 0.82 11.61 -13.83
C VAL A 105 0.93 12.94 -13.10
N GLY A 106 1.36 13.99 -13.81
CA GLY A 106 1.55 15.33 -13.25
C GLY A 106 0.23 15.93 -12.76
N SER A 107 -0.84 15.86 -13.55
CA SER A 107 -2.17 16.37 -13.15
C SER A 107 -2.69 15.59 -11.94
N THR A 108 -2.58 14.27 -11.94
CA THR A 108 -3.02 13.44 -10.82
C THR A 108 -2.34 13.84 -9.51
N ILE A 109 -1.01 13.98 -9.50
CA ILE A 109 -0.25 14.37 -8.30
C ILE A 109 -0.62 15.78 -7.83
N PHE A 110 -0.76 16.70 -8.78
CA PHE A 110 -1.12 18.08 -8.47
C PHE A 110 -2.53 18.19 -7.92
N ASP A 111 -3.50 17.53 -8.55
CA ASP A 111 -4.90 17.54 -8.14
C ASP A 111 -5.10 16.89 -6.76
N GLN A 112 -4.39 15.79 -6.48
CA GLN A 112 -4.41 15.20 -5.14
C GLN A 112 -3.85 16.14 -4.06
N THR A 113 -2.90 16.99 -4.41
CA THR A 113 -2.38 18.00 -3.50
C THR A 113 -3.37 19.15 -3.32
N MET A 114 -4.00 19.59 -4.41
CA MET A 114 -4.95 20.70 -4.41
C MET A 114 -6.27 20.34 -3.74
N PHE A 115 -6.81 19.16 -4.03
CA PHE A 115 -8.05 18.63 -3.45
C PHE A 115 -7.80 17.82 -2.16
N GLY A 116 -6.61 17.89 -1.56
CA GLY A 116 -6.24 17.07 -0.41
C GLY A 116 -7.27 17.06 0.71
N LYS A 117 -7.83 18.23 1.08
CA LYS A 117 -8.86 18.32 2.12
C LYS A 117 -10.19 17.64 1.76
N ASP A 118 -10.59 17.71 0.48
CA ASP A 118 -11.80 17.04 -0.01
C ASP A 118 -11.61 15.54 -0.08
N ILE A 119 -10.41 15.11 -0.49
CA ILE A 119 -10.00 13.69 -0.49
C ILE A 119 -9.96 13.15 0.93
N ASP A 120 -9.34 13.87 1.88
CA ASP A 120 -9.27 13.48 3.29
C ASP A 120 -10.69 13.34 3.91
N LYS A 121 -11.63 14.21 3.52
CA LYS A 121 -13.03 14.12 3.94
C LYS A 121 -13.70 12.89 3.34
N GLN A 122 -13.56 12.66 2.03
CA GLN A 122 -14.12 11.48 1.36
C GLN A 122 -13.52 10.18 1.93
N MET A 123 -12.23 10.19 2.22
CA MET A 123 -11.56 9.05 2.87
C MET A 123 -12.10 8.80 4.28
N ALA A 124 -12.41 9.85 5.05
CA ALA A 124 -13.04 9.70 6.37
C ALA A 124 -14.39 8.99 6.26
N ASP A 125 -15.23 9.37 5.28
CA ASP A 125 -16.52 8.74 5.02
C ASP A 125 -16.36 7.27 4.58
N ILE A 126 -15.40 6.97 3.71
CA ILE A 126 -15.08 5.60 3.26
C ILE A 126 -14.60 4.74 4.46
N ILE A 127 -13.68 5.25 5.27
CA ILE A 127 -13.18 4.57 6.47
C ILE A 127 -14.32 4.29 7.45
N GLU A 128 -15.23 5.24 7.64
CA GLU A 128 -16.39 5.06 8.52
C GLU A 128 -17.32 3.94 8.02
N GLN A 129 -17.64 3.91 6.73
CA GLN A 129 -18.43 2.85 6.11
C GLN A 129 -17.74 1.48 6.19
N GLN A 130 -16.46 1.41 5.90
CA GLN A 130 -15.68 0.17 5.99
C GLN A 130 -15.61 -0.31 7.45
N THR A 131 -15.35 0.61 8.39
CA THR A 131 -15.33 0.31 9.82
C THR A 131 -16.67 -0.25 10.27
N ALA A 132 -17.79 0.38 9.93
CA ALA A 132 -19.12 -0.09 10.28
C ALA A 132 -19.39 -1.52 9.74
N THR A 133 -19.07 -1.75 8.47
CA THR A 133 -19.28 -3.06 7.81
C THR A 133 -18.41 -4.16 8.44
N LEU A 134 -17.13 -3.90 8.67
CA LEU A 134 -16.21 -4.87 9.27
C LEU A 134 -16.52 -5.11 10.75
N THR A 135 -16.88 -4.04 11.49
CA THR A 135 -17.30 -4.14 12.89
C THR A 135 -18.53 -5.03 13.02
N GLN A 136 -19.55 -4.83 12.17
CA GLN A 136 -20.76 -5.66 12.18
C GLN A 136 -20.44 -7.14 11.95
N LYS A 137 -19.56 -7.45 10.99
CA LYS A 137 -19.12 -8.84 10.75
C LYS A 137 -18.36 -9.41 11.94
N ARG A 138 -17.43 -8.67 12.53
CA ARG A 138 -16.62 -9.10 13.69
C ARG A 138 -17.48 -9.29 14.93
N VAL A 139 -18.39 -8.38 15.20
CA VAL A 139 -19.37 -8.47 16.29
C VAL A 139 -20.23 -9.72 16.12
N GLY A 140 -20.73 -9.99 14.90
CA GLY A 140 -21.51 -11.20 14.63
C GLY A 140 -20.74 -12.50 14.94
N VAL A 141 -19.45 -12.56 14.64
CA VAL A 141 -18.58 -13.71 14.99
C VAL A 141 -18.40 -13.83 16.50
N ILE A 142 -18.20 -12.71 17.20
CA ILE A 142 -18.06 -12.68 18.67
C ILE A 142 -19.36 -13.11 19.35
N ASP A 143 -20.50 -12.59 18.89
CA ASP A 143 -21.82 -12.96 19.43
C ASP A 143 -22.12 -14.45 19.21
N GLY A 144 -21.75 -15.01 18.07
CA GLY A 144 -21.81 -16.45 17.84
C GLY A 144 -21.00 -17.26 18.86
N LYS A 145 -19.77 -16.83 19.18
CA LYS A 145 -18.95 -17.48 20.19
C LYS A 145 -19.53 -17.33 21.59
N LEU A 146 -20.00 -16.15 21.95
CA LEU A 146 -20.64 -15.90 23.25
C LEU A 146 -21.91 -16.76 23.42
N THR A 147 -22.69 -16.93 22.36
CA THR A 147 -23.87 -17.81 22.37
C THR A 147 -23.50 -19.27 22.66
N VAL A 148 -22.43 -19.79 22.02
CA VAL A 148 -21.93 -21.15 22.27
C VAL A 148 -21.44 -21.30 23.71
N ILE A 149 -20.63 -20.36 24.20
CA ILE A 149 -20.13 -20.36 25.59
C ILE A 149 -21.29 -20.37 26.59
N ASN A 150 -22.30 -19.51 26.38
CA ASN A 150 -23.45 -19.44 27.28
C ASN A 150 -24.30 -20.71 27.23
N SER A 151 -24.51 -21.30 26.07
CA SER A 151 -25.26 -22.54 25.94
C SER A 151 -24.55 -23.71 26.63
N GLU A 152 -23.21 -23.80 26.54
CA GLU A 152 -22.39 -24.80 27.23
C GLU A 152 -22.44 -24.60 28.76
N LYS A 153 -22.30 -23.37 29.22
CA LYS A 153 -22.42 -22.99 30.64
C LYS A 153 -23.77 -23.36 31.22
N ASP A 154 -24.86 -23.07 30.51
CA ASP A 154 -26.23 -23.43 30.92
C ASP A 154 -26.44 -24.94 30.96
N SER A 155 -25.89 -25.67 29.97
CA SER A 155 -25.95 -27.14 29.97
C SER A 155 -25.23 -27.75 31.17
N LEU A 156 -24.03 -27.27 31.50
CA LEU A 156 -23.25 -27.72 32.67
C LEU A 156 -23.96 -27.38 33.98
N ASN A 157 -24.56 -26.16 34.08
CA ASN A 157 -25.33 -25.77 35.28
C ASN A 157 -26.56 -26.67 35.49
N ARG A 158 -27.30 -27.01 34.41
CA ARG A 158 -28.43 -27.98 34.50
C ARG A 158 -27.95 -29.36 34.92
N LEU A 159 -26.85 -29.85 34.34
CA LEU A 159 -26.29 -31.15 34.72
C LEU A 159 -25.85 -31.13 36.19
N ASN A 160 -25.19 -30.09 36.65
CA ASN A 160 -24.79 -29.94 38.06
C ASN A 160 -25.99 -29.91 39.01
N SER A 161 -27.10 -29.27 38.63
CA SER A 161 -28.32 -29.26 39.45
C SER A 161 -28.92 -30.66 39.62
N ILE A 162 -28.92 -31.47 38.56
CA ILE A 162 -29.41 -32.87 38.60
C ILE A 162 -28.47 -33.70 39.46
N LEU A 163 -27.14 -33.63 39.22
CA LEU A 163 -26.15 -34.37 39.98
C LEU A 163 -26.18 -34.03 41.47
N GLN A 164 -26.36 -32.77 41.80
CA GLN A 164 -26.43 -32.30 43.18
C GLN A 164 -27.71 -32.81 43.87
N ALA A 165 -28.84 -32.87 43.19
CA ALA A 165 -30.07 -33.47 43.73
C ALA A 165 -29.86 -34.97 44.02
N GLU A 166 -29.18 -35.71 43.15
CA GLU A 166 -28.88 -37.13 43.34
C GLU A 166 -27.86 -37.36 44.48
N ILE A 167 -26.85 -36.47 44.61
CA ILE A 167 -25.90 -36.54 45.74
C ILE A 167 -26.58 -36.24 47.04
N ASN A 168 -27.49 -35.28 47.09
CA ASN A 168 -28.27 -34.96 48.31
C ASN A 168 -29.18 -36.11 48.72
N ALA A 169 -29.74 -36.88 47.75
CA ALA A 169 -30.53 -38.07 48.03
C ALA A 169 -29.66 -39.27 48.55
N ASN A 170 -28.46 -39.42 48.00
CA ASN A 170 -27.56 -40.53 48.30
C ASN A 170 -26.11 -40.04 48.52
N PRO A 171 -25.76 -39.43 49.67
CA PRO A 171 -24.45 -38.82 49.91
C PRO A 171 -23.34 -39.84 50.00
N TRP A 172 -23.65 -41.06 50.35
CA TRP A 172 -22.71 -42.16 50.49
C TRP A 172 -23.10 -43.34 49.62
N ILE A 173 -22.13 -44.01 48.99
CA ILE A 173 -22.29 -45.20 48.18
C ILE A 173 -21.52 -46.36 48.82
N MET A 174 -22.15 -47.56 48.85
CA MET A 174 -21.48 -48.77 49.29
C MET A 174 -20.59 -49.32 48.18
N GLN A 175 -19.28 -49.15 48.31
CA GLN A 175 -18.31 -49.75 47.39
C GLN A 175 -17.90 -51.13 47.87
N ARG A 176 -18.17 -52.13 47.07
CA ARG A 176 -17.81 -53.50 47.32
C ARG A 176 -16.45 -53.79 46.70
N SER A 177 -15.43 -54.00 47.53
CA SER A 177 -14.10 -54.45 47.10
C SER A 177 -13.93 -55.94 47.40
N VAL A 178 -13.58 -56.71 46.38
CA VAL A 178 -13.27 -58.13 46.54
C VAL A 178 -11.75 -58.27 46.50
N THR A 179 -11.17 -58.55 47.64
CA THR A 179 -9.73 -58.81 47.75
C THR A 179 -9.52 -60.32 47.81
N ASN A 180 -8.88 -60.88 46.80
CA ASN A 180 -8.51 -62.30 46.79
C ASN A 180 -7.21 -62.47 47.61
N SER A 181 -7.37 -62.92 48.86
CA SER A 181 -6.23 -63.35 49.65
C SER A 181 -5.94 -64.83 49.37
N GLN A 182 -4.72 -65.14 48.99
CA GLN A 182 -4.25 -66.53 48.87
C GLN A 182 -3.71 -67.00 50.20
N GLU A 183 -4.47 -67.88 50.84
CA GLU A 183 -4.02 -68.55 52.03
C GLU A 183 -3.42 -69.91 51.68
N LYS A 184 -2.23 -70.19 52.17
CA LYS A 184 -1.56 -71.52 52.06
C LYS A 184 -1.94 -72.39 53.24
N LEU A 185 -2.88 -73.30 53.04
CA LEU A 185 -3.24 -74.29 54.05
C LEU A 185 -2.47 -75.58 53.81
N VAL A 186 -1.88 -76.12 54.88
CA VAL A 186 -1.20 -77.43 54.84
C VAL A 186 -2.21 -78.47 55.27
N VAL A 187 -2.71 -79.27 54.32
CA VAL A 187 -3.63 -80.38 54.55
C VAL A 187 -2.91 -81.64 54.08
N ASN A 188 -2.70 -82.61 55.04
CA ASN A 188 -2.03 -83.90 54.80
C ASN A 188 -0.60 -83.75 54.21
N GLY A 189 0.19 -82.85 54.76
CA GLY A 189 1.57 -82.66 54.27
C GLY A 189 1.80 -82.08 52.94
N LYS A 190 0.75 -81.59 52.20
CA LYS A 190 0.82 -80.90 50.96
C LYS A 190 0.23 -79.50 51.06
N ILE A 191 0.99 -78.52 50.58
CA ILE A 191 0.58 -77.10 50.54
C ILE A 191 -0.50 -76.94 49.44
N LYS A 192 -1.72 -76.62 49.86
CA LYS A 192 -2.82 -76.30 48.91
C LYS A 192 -3.11 -74.80 49.07
N THR A 193 -2.98 -74.04 47.98
CA THR A 193 -3.34 -72.62 47.96
C THR A 193 -4.87 -72.52 47.78
N VAL A 194 -5.55 -71.97 48.77
CA VAL A 194 -7.00 -71.73 48.73
C VAL A 194 -7.19 -70.25 48.55
N ASN A 195 -7.90 -69.84 47.49
CA ASN A 195 -8.32 -68.45 47.28
C ASN A 195 -9.52 -68.19 48.20
N ASN A 196 -9.29 -67.32 49.17
CA ASN A 196 -10.34 -66.89 50.08
C ASN A 196 -10.77 -65.46 49.69
N PRO A 197 -11.85 -65.27 48.95
CA PRO A 197 -12.33 -63.96 48.58
C PRO A 197 -12.91 -63.28 49.82
N SER A 198 -12.21 -62.27 50.34
CA SER A 198 -12.78 -61.41 51.38
C SER A 198 -13.51 -60.24 50.69
N VAL A 199 -14.76 -60.10 50.97
CA VAL A 199 -15.60 -59.00 50.50
C VAL A 199 -15.65 -57.93 51.56
N THR A 200 -14.96 -56.82 51.32
CA THR A 200 -15.04 -55.65 52.18
C THR A 200 -16.00 -54.62 51.56
N THR A 201 -16.98 -54.21 52.33
CA THR A 201 -17.94 -53.18 51.92
C THR A 201 -17.56 -51.89 52.66
N ASN A 202 -17.03 -50.92 51.93
CA ASN A 202 -16.66 -49.62 52.47
C ASN A 202 -17.67 -48.55 52.02
N GLN A 203 -18.01 -47.67 52.93
CA GLN A 203 -18.83 -46.50 52.65
C GLN A 203 -17.93 -45.42 52.07
N VAL A 204 -18.15 -45.01 50.79
CA VAL A 204 -17.34 -44.02 50.09
C VAL A 204 -18.23 -42.85 49.73
N ALA A 205 -17.70 -41.66 49.78
CA ALA A 205 -18.41 -40.46 49.31
C ALA A 205 -18.86 -40.61 47.83
N ASN A 206 -19.99 -40.07 47.51
CA ASN A 206 -20.57 -40.22 46.15
C ASN A 206 -19.62 -39.67 45.08
N PRO A 207 -19.10 -40.49 44.13
CA PRO A 207 -18.16 -40.05 43.09
C PRO A 207 -18.71 -38.99 42.13
N LYS A 208 -20.05 -38.80 42.10
CA LYS A 208 -20.68 -37.70 41.36
C LYS A 208 -20.27 -36.34 41.82
N GLN A 209 -19.77 -36.22 43.09
CA GLN A 209 -19.20 -34.97 43.62
C GLN A 209 -17.95 -34.51 42.86
N GLU A 210 -17.10 -35.44 42.43
CA GLU A 210 -15.93 -35.11 41.61
C GLU A 210 -16.33 -34.58 40.24
N VAL A 211 -17.41 -35.14 39.64
CA VAL A 211 -17.96 -34.66 38.36
C VAL A 211 -18.51 -33.23 38.49
N VAL A 212 -19.23 -32.94 39.60
CA VAL A 212 -19.73 -31.61 39.89
C VAL A 212 -18.56 -30.59 40.03
N ASN A 213 -17.50 -31.01 40.75
CA ASN A 213 -16.32 -30.19 40.92
C ASN A 213 -15.59 -29.90 39.59
N ALA A 214 -15.42 -30.94 38.76
CA ALA A 214 -14.84 -30.78 37.42
C ALA A 214 -15.70 -29.86 36.50
N ASN A 215 -17.03 -30.02 36.54
CA ASN A 215 -17.93 -29.14 35.83
C ASN A 215 -17.83 -27.68 36.31
N ASN A 216 -17.71 -27.45 37.63
CA ASN A 216 -17.56 -26.13 38.20
C ASN A 216 -16.25 -25.46 37.75
N GLU A 217 -15.15 -26.21 37.68
CA GLU A 217 -13.90 -25.67 37.12
C GLU A 217 -14.03 -25.32 35.64
N LYS A 218 -14.74 -26.14 34.87
CA LYS A 218 -15.03 -25.84 33.45
C LYS A 218 -15.91 -24.60 33.31
N ILE A 219 -16.92 -24.45 34.17
CA ILE A 219 -17.78 -23.23 34.20
C ILE A 219 -16.94 -21.99 34.49
N LYS A 220 -15.98 -22.05 35.42
CA LYS A 220 -15.08 -20.92 35.70
C LYS A 220 -14.25 -20.56 34.45
N GLN A 221 -13.71 -21.55 33.75
CA GLN A 221 -12.99 -21.31 32.50
C GLN A 221 -13.87 -20.65 31.43
N LEU A 222 -15.13 -21.10 31.29
CA LEU A 222 -16.09 -20.51 30.36
C LEU A 222 -16.46 -19.08 30.73
N VAL A 223 -16.59 -18.75 32.01
CA VAL A 223 -16.82 -17.37 32.50
C VAL A 223 -15.63 -16.47 32.19
N GLU A 224 -14.40 -16.95 32.34
CA GLU A 224 -13.19 -16.20 31.95
C GLU A 224 -13.17 -15.93 30.43
N GLN A 225 -13.47 -16.94 29.61
CA GLN A 225 -13.59 -16.79 28.17
C GLN A 225 -14.72 -15.80 27.77
N GLU A 226 -15.89 -15.90 28.42
CA GLU A 226 -16.99 -14.97 28.23
C GLU A 226 -16.56 -13.54 28.47
N LYS A 227 -15.85 -13.29 29.57
CA LYS A 227 -15.31 -11.99 29.93
C LYS A 227 -14.31 -11.48 28.89
N GLU A 228 -13.40 -12.35 28.43
CA GLU A 228 -12.44 -12.00 27.38
C GLU A 228 -13.13 -11.59 26.07
N TRP A 229 -14.10 -12.39 25.60
CA TRP A 229 -14.82 -12.08 24.37
C TRP A 229 -15.71 -10.84 24.52
N SER A 230 -16.30 -10.62 25.67
CA SER A 230 -17.08 -9.41 25.96
C SER A 230 -16.20 -8.16 25.96
N THR A 231 -14.99 -8.23 26.52
CA THR A 231 -14.02 -7.14 26.44
C THR A 231 -13.59 -6.86 25.01
N LYS A 232 -13.28 -7.92 24.22
CA LYS A 232 -12.95 -7.78 22.80
C LYS A 232 -14.11 -7.15 22.02
N LYS A 233 -15.34 -7.46 22.36
CA LYS A 233 -16.52 -6.86 21.72
C LYS A 233 -16.57 -5.34 21.92
N LEU A 234 -16.16 -4.85 23.09
CA LEU A 234 -16.14 -3.40 23.38
C LEU A 234 -15.07 -2.65 22.60
N THR A 235 -13.92 -3.30 22.33
CA THR A 235 -12.80 -2.66 21.62
C THR A 235 -12.80 -2.87 20.12
N VAL A 236 -13.63 -3.79 19.60
CA VAL A 236 -13.61 -4.22 18.20
C VAL A 236 -13.80 -3.07 17.20
N GLU A 237 -14.63 -2.08 17.52
CA GLU A 237 -14.88 -0.93 16.67
C GLU A 237 -13.63 -0.04 16.57
N GLU A 238 -13.04 0.28 17.73
CA GLU A 238 -11.85 1.12 17.78
C GLU A 238 -10.65 0.44 17.10
N ASP A 239 -10.45 -0.85 17.32
CA ASP A 239 -9.38 -1.64 16.70
C ASP A 239 -9.59 -1.73 15.17
N THR A 240 -10.83 -1.98 14.73
CA THR A 240 -11.18 -1.99 13.31
C THR A 240 -10.96 -0.62 12.66
N ARG A 241 -11.31 0.45 13.33
CA ARG A 241 -11.09 1.81 12.84
C ARG A 241 -9.61 2.15 12.72
N LYS A 242 -8.79 1.74 13.70
CA LYS A 242 -7.32 1.90 13.63
C LYS A 242 -6.73 1.12 12.45
N GLU A 243 -7.21 -0.11 12.24
CA GLU A 243 -6.77 -0.96 11.13
C GLU A 243 -7.16 -0.37 9.77
N CYS A 244 -8.40 0.08 9.60
CA CYS A 244 -8.84 0.75 8.37
C CYS A 244 -8.02 2.01 8.08
N LYS A 245 -7.71 2.82 9.10
CA LYS A 245 -6.86 4.01 8.94
C LYS A 245 -5.42 3.67 8.57
N ALA A 246 -4.86 2.62 9.14
CA ALA A 246 -3.48 2.20 8.86
C ALA A 246 -3.29 1.64 7.45
N ASN A 247 -4.35 1.12 6.85
CA ASN A 247 -4.35 0.52 5.52
C ASN A 247 -4.63 1.52 4.39
N VAL A 248 -4.80 2.81 4.70
CA VAL A 248 -4.96 3.86 3.68
C VAL A 248 -3.65 4.03 2.92
N GLY A 249 -3.68 3.76 1.63
CA GLY A 249 -2.54 3.91 0.72
C GLY A 249 -2.85 4.83 -0.46
N PHE A 250 -1.90 4.92 -1.37
CA PHE A 250 -2.01 5.74 -2.58
C PHE A 250 -3.23 5.36 -3.46
N LEU A 251 -3.53 4.07 -3.56
CA LEU A 251 -4.61 3.59 -4.42
C LEU A 251 -5.99 3.98 -3.87
N GLU A 252 -6.16 3.89 -2.56
CA GLU A 252 -7.39 4.30 -1.89
C GLU A 252 -7.62 5.82 -2.03
N GLU A 253 -6.57 6.63 -1.89
CA GLU A 253 -6.65 8.07 -2.14
C GLU A 253 -6.97 8.39 -3.60
N LEU A 254 -6.41 7.63 -4.55
CA LEU A 254 -6.70 7.78 -5.97
C LEU A 254 -8.15 7.41 -6.29
N GLU A 255 -8.67 6.34 -5.70
CA GLU A 255 -10.07 5.93 -5.85
C GLU A 255 -11.04 6.98 -5.28
N ALA A 256 -10.72 7.52 -4.10
CA ALA A 256 -11.47 8.63 -3.52
C ALA A 256 -11.46 9.87 -4.43
N MET A 257 -10.30 10.21 -5.01
CA MET A 257 -10.19 11.33 -5.95
C MET A 257 -11.04 11.08 -7.22
N VAL A 258 -10.96 9.88 -7.81
CA VAL A 258 -11.77 9.52 -8.98
C VAL A 258 -13.27 9.60 -8.64
N SER A 259 -13.68 9.16 -7.46
CA SER A 259 -15.05 9.29 -6.98
C SER A 259 -15.51 10.75 -6.88
N ILE A 260 -14.65 11.65 -6.39
CA ILE A 260 -14.94 13.09 -6.33
C ILE A 260 -15.06 13.69 -7.74
N ILE A 261 -14.13 13.34 -8.63
CA ILE A 261 -14.10 13.84 -10.03
C ILE A 261 -15.36 13.41 -10.78
N THR A 262 -15.81 12.17 -10.57
CA THR A 262 -17.00 11.63 -11.27
C THR A 262 -18.32 12.11 -10.67
N SER A 263 -18.36 12.34 -9.36
CA SER A 263 -19.59 12.78 -8.66
C SER A 263 -19.82 14.28 -8.74
N ARG A 264 -18.75 15.10 -8.88
CA ARG A 264 -18.83 16.57 -8.91
C ARG A 264 -18.28 17.10 -10.23
N TRP A 265 -19.15 17.55 -11.13
CA TRP A 265 -18.75 18.06 -12.44
C TRP A 265 -17.72 19.20 -12.38
N VAL A 266 -17.76 20.04 -11.32
CA VAL A 266 -16.78 21.13 -11.09
C VAL A 266 -15.39 20.56 -10.87
N ALA A 267 -15.25 19.50 -10.05
CA ALA A 267 -13.97 18.84 -9.82
C ALA A 267 -13.44 18.20 -11.11
N GLY A 268 -14.31 17.56 -11.88
CA GLY A 268 -13.97 17.01 -13.20
C GLY A 268 -13.52 18.07 -14.19
N ALA A 269 -14.17 19.24 -14.24
CA ALA A 269 -13.76 20.35 -15.08
C ALA A 269 -12.38 20.90 -14.70
N PHE A 270 -12.10 21.06 -13.40
CA PHE A 270 -10.77 21.47 -12.90
C PHE A 270 -9.68 20.47 -13.27
N TYR A 271 -9.93 19.18 -13.06
CA TYR A 271 -9.00 18.11 -13.46
C TYR A 271 -8.68 18.20 -14.96
N PHE A 272 -9.72 18.35 -15.81
CA PHE A 272 -9.53 18.43 -17.26
C PHE A 272 -8.75 19.68 -17.66
N ILE A 273 -9.03 20.85 -17.07
CA ILE A 273 -8.31 22.09 -17.35
C ILE A 273 -6.82 21.94 -16.97
N PHE A 274 -6.54 21.36 -15.83
CA PHE A 274 -5.16 21.17 -15.36
C PHE A 274 -4.40 20.17 -16.24
N PHE A 275 -5.05 19.04 -16.57
CA PHE A 275 -4.51 18.06 -17.51
C PHE A 275 -4.22 18.71 -18.88
N ALA A 276 -5.17 19.48 -19.43
CA ALA A 276 -4.98 20.17 -20.70
C ALA A 276 -3.85 21.20 -20.65
N LEU A 277 -3.71 21.93 -19.53
CA LEU A 277 -2.61 22.86 -19.30
C LEU A 277 -1.25 22.14 -19.29
N LEU A 278 -1.10 21.06 -18.51
CA LEU A 278 0.13 20.29 -18.47
C LEU A 278 0.45 19.68 -19.84
N MET A 279 -0.53 19.10 -20.50
CA MET A 279 -0.39 18.58 -21.85
C MET A 279 0.11 19.64 -22.82
N SER A 280 -0.47 20.85 -22.76
CA SER A 280 -0.05 21.96 -23.63
C SER A 280 1.39 22.37 -23.34
N LEU A 281 1.82 22.42 -22.07
CA LEU A 281 3.19 22.73 -21.70
C LEU A 281 4.18 21.67 -22.17
N GLU A 282 3.85 20.38 -22.01
CA GLU A 282 4.69 19.27 -22.47
C GLU A 282 4.84 19.25 -23.99
N LEU A 283 3.76 19.54 -24.73
CA LEU A 283 3.80 19.60 -26.19
C LEU A 283 4.40 20.90 -26.73
N PHE A 284 4.49 21.94 -25.90
CA PHE A 284 4.97 23.26 -26.35
C PHE A 284 6.42 23.19 -26.86
N VAL A 285 7.31 22.45 -26.20
CA VAL A 285 8.70 22.27 -26.65
C VAL A 285 8.75 21.55 -28.00
N VAL A 286 7.95 20.49 -28.16
CA VAL A 286 7.86 19.72 -29.42
C VAL A 286 7.31 20.60 -30.55
N ALA A 287 6.22 21.31 -30.27
CA ALA A 287 5.58 22.19 -31.24
C ALA A 287 6.52 23.35 -31.67
N SER A 288 7.25 23.95 -30.72
CA SER A 288 8.24 24.97 -31.00
C SER A 288 9.35 24.43 -31.90
N LYS A 289 9.87 23.21 -31.60
CA LYS A 289 10.94 22.60 -32.41
C LYS A 289 10.47 22.24 -33.82
N MET A 290 9.24 21.76 -33.98
CA MET A 290 8.69 21.40 -35.29
C MET A 290 8.25 22.60 -36.13
N GLY A 291 7.81 23.68 -35.47
CA GLY A 291 7.38 24.91 -36.12
C GLY A 291 8.51 25.83 -36.53
N ASP A 292 9.67 25.73 -35.90
CA ASP A 292 10.81 26.59 -36.22
C ASP A 292 11.51 26.13 -37.51
N LYS A 293 11.91 27.10 -38.32
CA LYS A 293 12.75 26.86 -39.51
C LYS A 293 14.17 26.53 -39.07
N GLU A 294 14.92 25.82 -39.92
CA GLU A 294 16.33 25.54 -39.67
C GLU A 294 17.11 26.85 -39.46
N CYS A 295 17.84 26.92 -38.38
CA CYS A 295 18.69 28.05 -38.04
C CYS A 295 20.14 27.85 -38.49
N ASP A 296 20.92 28.94 -38.55
CA ASP A 296 22.34 28.87 -38.91
C ASP A 296 23.14 27.87 -38.11
N TYR A 297 22.80 27.67 -36.83
CA TYR A 297 23.43 26.64 -35.98
C TYR A 297 23.20 25.24 -36.52
N GLU A 298 21.98 24.89 -36.90
CA GLU A 298 21.64 23.57 -37.45
C GLU A 298 22.30 23.37 -38.81
N VAL A 299 22.32 24.40 -39.65
CA VAL A 299 23.02 24.37 -40.95
C VAL A 299 24.54 24.21 -40.78
N ALA A 300 25.15 24.92 -39.84
CA ALA A 300 26.57 24.79 -39.53
C ALA A 300 26.92 23.38 -39.00
N MET A 301 26.08 22.79 -38.13
CA MET A 301 26.28 21.44 -37.63
C MET A 301 26.16 20.38 -38.73
N LYS A 302 25.15 20.50 -39.61
CA LYS A 302 25.02 19.63 -40.79
C LYS A 302 26.22 19.75 -41.76
N GLY A 303 26.69 20.98 -41.99
CA GLY A 303 27.86 21.22 -42.83
C GLY A 303 29.11 20.52 -42.25
N ALA A 304 29.35 20.71 -40.96
CA ALA A 304 30.47 20.06 -40.27
C ALA A 304 30.40 18.52 -40.30
N GLU A 305 29.19 17.96 -40.13
CA GLU A 305 28.97 16.51 -40.20
C GLU A 305 29.28 15.97 -41.61
N ARG A 306 28.78 16.61 -42.67
CA ARG A 306 29.04 16.22 -44.06
C ARG A 306 30.51 16.25 -44.41
N VAL A 307 31.24 17.30 -44.03
CA VAL A 307 32.68 17.42 -44.24
C VAL A 307 33.44 16.30 -43.53
N ARG A 308 33.05 16.01 -42.28
CA ARG A 308 33.68 14.94 -41.50
C ARG A 308 33.41 13.54 -42.09
N MET A 309 32.21 13.29 -42.55
CA MET A 309 31.85 12.03 -43.23
C MET A 309 32.61 11.85 -44.52
N ALA A 310 32.75 12.88 -45.33
CA ALA A 310 33.57 12.84 -46.55
C ALA A 310 35.05 12.57 -46.24
N GLN A 311 35.62 13.18 -45.21
CA GLN A 311 36.98 12.91 -44.76
C GLN A 311 37.18 11.47 -44.29
N LEU A 312 36.23 10.92 -43.56
CA LEU A 312 36.25 9.53 -43.11
C LEU A 312 36.19 8.55 -44.30
N GLN A 313 35.28 8.80 -45.25
CA GLN A 313 35.16 7.98 -46.47
C GLN A 313 36.49 7.97 -47.29
N ALA A 314 37.05 9.15 -47.53
CA ALA A 314 38.34 9.27 -48.19
C ALA A 314 39.49 8.53 -47.44
N ALA A 315 39.51 8.58 -46.11
CA ALA A 315 40.48 7.86 -45.30
C ALA A 315 40.31 6.32 -45.32
N PHE A 316 39.07 5.82 -45.49
CA PHE A 316 38.81 4.39 -45.70
C PHE A 316 39.17 3.92 -47.10
N GLU A 317 38.88 4.72 -48.15
CA GLU A 317 39.27 4.40 -49.53
C GLU A 317 40.81 4.38 -49.73
N CYS A 318 41.55 5.21 -48.99
CA CYS A 318 43.02 5.17 -49.03
C CYS A 318 43.64 3.95 -48.30
N LYS A 319 42.85 3.22 -47.51
CA LYS A 319 43.33 2.02 -46.76
C LYS A 319 42.93 0.70 -47.41
N SER A 320 42.05 0.70 -48.39
CA SER A 320 41.69 -0.45 -49.24
C SER A 320 42.63 -0.51 -50.48
#